data_7c8927b50334765a6d8010132b2ecc3e
#
_entry.id   7c8927b50334765a6d8010132b2ecc3e
#
_cell.length_a   1.000
_cell.length_b   1.000
_cell.length_c   1.000
_cell.angle_alpha   90.00
_cell.angle_beta   90.00
_cell.angle_gamma   90.00
#
_symmetry.space_group_name_H-M   'P 1'
#
loop_
_entity.id
_entity.type
_entity.pdbx_description
1 polymer ?
#
loop_
_entity_poly.entity_id
_entity_poly.type
_entity_poly.pdbx_seq_one_letter_code
_entity_poly.pdbx_strand_id
1 'polypeptide(L)'
;SNMAVNWKAKSTIDDTLDVFPCHGLGGIVGMFFTGVFANGVGLIYGTTNTFMVHIAALIGVSIFSLGGSFILFKFIDFIIPLRVSEEQELLGLDLSQHGEGDFTYQEPNQIINKHVTQTILQ
;
A
#
# COMPACT_ATOMS: atom_id res chain seq x y z
N SER A 1 2.34 -4.83 13.75
CA SER A 1 1.66 -4.61 12.45
C SER A 1 0.27 -4.02 12.61
N ASN A 2 -0.58 -4.52 13.53
CA ASN A 2 -1.97 -4.08 13.67
C ASN A 2 -2.13 -2.55 13.95
N MET A 3 -1.27 -1.97 14.77
CA MET A 3 -1.25 -0.52 14.99
C MET A 3 -0.91 0.27 13.73
N ALA A 4 0.02 -0.22 12.92
CA ALA A 4 0.44 0.42 11.68
C ALA A 4 -0.67 0.35 10.62
N VAL A 5 -1.36 -0.78 10.52
CA VAL A 5 -2.54 -0.95 9.64
C VAL A 5 -3.67 -0.01 10.06
N ASN A 6 -3.99 0.06 11.34
CA ASN A 6 -5.01 0.99 11.87
C ASN A 6 -4.64 2.46 11.67
N TRP A 7 -3.36 2.80 11.74
CA TRP A 7 -2.88 4.15 11.43
C TRP A 7 -3.04 4.46 9.95
N LYS A 8 -2.64 3.54 9.07
CA LYS A 8 -2.78 3.67 7.61
C LYS A 8 -4.25 3.80 7.20
N ALA A 9 -5.16 3.03 7.78
CA ALA A 9 -6.59 3.10 7.50
C ALA A 9 -7.23 4.48 7.77
N LYS A 10 -6.58 5.32 8.58
CA LYS A 10 -6.98 6.71 8.84
C LYS A 10 -6.29 7.73 7.93
N SER A 11 -5.39 7.29 7.08
CA SER A 11 -4.65 8.13 6.13
C SER A 11 -5.29 8.03 4.74
N THR A 12 -4.93 8.98 3.88
CA THR A 12 -5.34 8.98 2.45
C THR A 12 -4.40 8.18 1.57
N ILE A 13 -3.54 7.34 2.16
CA ILE A 13 -2.58 6.51 1.42
C ILE A 13 -3.33 5.33 0.80
N ASP A 14 -3.28 5.25 -0.51
CA ASP A 14 -3.80 4.14 -1.28
C ASP A 14 -2.82 2.96 -1.24
N ASP A 15 -3.06 2.02 -0.34
CA ASP A 15 -2.29 0.79 -0.16
C ASP A 15 -3.24 -0.32 0.29
N THR A 16 -3.97 -0.86 -0.67
CA THR A 16 -5.05 -1.83 -0.44
C THR A 16 -4.58 -3.10 0.26
N LEU A 17 -3.34 -3.53 -0.01
CA LEU A 17 -2.78 -4.76 0.55
C LEU A 17 -1.97 -4.54 1.83
N ASP A 18 -1.97 -3.33 2.39
CA ASP A 18 -1.20 -2.98 3.59
C ASP A 18 0.31 -3.30 3.48
N VAL A 19 0.87 -3.15 2.27
CA VAL A 19 2.27 -3.47 1.96
C VAL A 19 3.21 -2.61 2.78
N PHE A 20 2.98 -1.30 2.84
CA PHE A 20 3.83 -0.40 3.60
C PHE A 20 3.77 -0.68 5.13
N PRO A 21 2.59 -0.80 5.77
CA PRO A 21 2.52 -1.11 7.20
C PRO A 21 3.12 -2.47 7.57
N CYS A 22 2.96 -3.47 6.73
CA CYS A 22 3.41 -4.83 7.03
C CYS A 22 4.89 -5.05 6.69
N HIS A 23 5.30 -4.67 5.49
CA HIS A 23 6.66 -4.93 4.99
C HIS A 23 7.60 -3.74 5.21
N GLY A 24 7.17 -2.52 4.90
CA GLY A 24 8.00 -1.33 5.10
C GLY A 24 8.32 -1.08 6.57
N LEU A 25 7.30 -0.87 7.39
CA LEU A 25 7.50 -0.66 8.84
C LEU A 25 8.04 -1.91 9.53
N GLY A 26 7.58 -3.11 9.15
CA GLY A 26 8.09 -4.37 9.67
C GLY A 26 9.59 -4.54 9.40
N GLY A 27 10.05 -4.22 8.19
CA GLY A 27 11.45 -4.25 7.82
C GLY A 27 12.30 -3.24 8.58
N ILE A 28 11.82 -2.00 8.75
CA ILE A 28 12.48 -0.96 9.55
C ILE A 28 12.69 -1.42 10.99
N VAL A 29 11.62 -1.91 11.62
CA VAL A 29 11.65 -2.41 13.00
C VAL A 29 12.58 -3.61 13.12
N GLY A 30 12.50 -4.57 12.19
CA GLY A 30 13.37 -5.74 12.14
C GLY A 30 14.86 -5.36 12.03
N MET A 31 15.20 -4.45 11.13
CA MET A 31 16.59 -3.99 10.92
C MET A 31 17.13 -3.28 12.17
N PHE A 32 16.29 -2.45 12.80
CA PHE A 32 16.65 -1.77 14.05
C PHE A 32 16.97 -2.78 15.16
N PHE A 33 16.07 -3.73 15.41
CA PHE A 33 16.26 -4.74 16.45
C PHE A 33 17.40 -5.70 16.15
N THR A 34 17.64 -6.02 14.89
CA THR A 34 18.83 -6.81 14.51
C THR A 34 20.12 -6.08 14.91
N GLY A 35 20.22 -4.78 14.64
CA GLY A 35 21.36 -3.99 15.06
C GLY A 35 21.56 -3.91 16.57
N VAL A 36 20.44 -3.94 17.34
CA VAL A 36 20.51 -3.92 18.81
C VAL A 36 20.85 -5.29 19.40
N PHE A 37 20.19 -6.36 18.93
CA PHE A 37 20.21 -7.68 19.58
C PHE A 37 21.10 -8.72 18.89
N ALA A 38 21.84 -8.36 17.80
CA ALA A 38 22.71 -9.31 17.11
C ALA A 38 23.70 -9.95 18.07
N ASN A 39 23.70 -11.29 18.11
CA ASN A 39 24.48 -12.04 19.07
C ASN A 39 25.99 -11.75 18.95
N GLY A 40 26.61 -11.38 20.04
CA GLY A 40 28.06 -11.09 20.14
C GLY A 40 28.52 -9.76 19.50
N VAL A 41 27.70 -9.12 18.67
CA VAL A 41 28.07 -7.92 17.89
C VAL A 41 27.02 -6.80 17.93
N GLY A 42 25.89 -7.02 18.56
CA GLY A 42 24.83 -6.02 18.69
C GLY A 42 25.15 -4.96 19.76
N LEU A 43 24.36 -3.91 19.76
CA LEU A 43 24.51 -2.77 20.67
C LEU A 43 24.53 -3.20 22.14
N ILE A 44 23.72 -4.19 22.53
CA ILE A 44 23.67 -4.72 23.90
C ILE A 44 24.97 -5.41 24.35
N TYR A 45 25.82 -5.83 23.41
CA TYR A 45 27.13 -6.41 23.69
C TYR A 45 28.28 -5.37 23.70
N GLY A 46 27.92 -4.09 23.63
CA GLY A 46 28.86 -2.97 23.70
C GLY A 46 29.54 -2.60 22.37
N THR A 47 29.13 -3.21 21.25
CA THR A 47 29.65 -2.86 19.91
C THR A 47 28.66 -1.96 19.18
N THR A 48 29.01 -0.67 19.03
CA THR A 48 28.17 0.30 18.31
C THR A 48 28.31 0.20 16.80
N ASN A 49 29.40 -0.37 16.29
CA ASN A 49 29.69 -0.40 14.86
C ASN A 49 28.63 -1.13 14.06
N THR A 50 28.22 -2.32 14.51
CA THR A 50 27.16 -3.13 13.84
C THR A 50 25.85 -2.37 13.79
N PHE A 51 25.46 -1.73 14.89
CA PHE A 51 24.25 -0.92 14.94
C PHE A 51 24.32 0.25 13.94
N MET A 52 25.43 0.99 13.90
CA MET A 52 25.61 2.11 12.96
C MET A 52 25.58 1.67 11.50
N VAL A 53 26.18 0.53 11.18
CA VAL A 53 26.14 -0.05 9.83
C VAL A 53 24.70 -0.43 9.44
N HIS A 54 23.90 -1.01 10.35
CA HIS A 54 22.51 -1.34 10.09
C HIS A 54 21.64 -0.09 9.86
N ILE A 55 21.85 0.97 10.62
CA ILE A 55 21.14 2.24 10.42
C ILE A 55 21.55 2.89 9.08
N ALA A 56 22.85 2.93 8.78
CA ALA A 56 23.34 3.46 7.51
C ALA A 56 22.77 2.67 6.31
N ALA A 57 22.77 1.33 6.39
CA ALA A 57 22.21 0.46 5.38
C ALA A 57 20.70 0.70 5.23
N LEU A 58 19.95 0.82 6.33
CA LEU A 58 18.52 1.11 6.31
C LEU A 58 18.22 2.42 5.57
N ILE A 59 18.93 3.48 5.90
CA ILE A 59 18.79 4.79 5.24
C ILE A 59 19.16 4.69 3.75
N GLY A 60 20.30 4.09 3.43
CA GLY A 60 20.79 3.95 2.06
C GLY A 60 19.83 3.16 1.18
N VAL A 61 19.35 2.01 1.66
CA VAL A 61 18.39 1.18 0.94
C VAL A 61 17.03 1.89 0.79
N SER A 62 16.58 2.61 1.81
CA SER A 62 15.33 3.38 1.74
C SER A 62 15.39 4.47 0.69
N ILE A 63 16.46 5.26 0.65
CA ILE A 63 16.68 6.30 -0.36
C ILE A 63 16.76 5.69 -1.76
N PHE A 64 17.53 4.61 -1.91
CA PHE A 64 17.68 3.91 -3.18
C PHE A 64 16.33 3.36 -3.69
N SER A 65 15.57 2.69 -2.83
CA SER A 65 14.27 2.12 -3.17
C SER A 65 13.27 3.21 -3.55
N LEU A 66 13.13 4.26 -2.75
CA LEU A 66 12.22 5.37 -3.04
C LEU A 66 12.60 6.10 -4.32
N GLY A 67 13.87 6.46 -4.46
CA GLY A 67 14.37 7.16 -5.64
C GLY A 67 14.27 6.31 -6.90
N GLY A 68 14.71 5.05 -6.83
CA GLY A 68 14.63 4.12 -7.94
C GLY A 68 13.19 3.84 -8.38
N SER A 69 12.30 3.57 -7.42
CA SER A 69 10.88 3.36 -7.71
C SER A 69 10.24 4.61 -8.32
N PHE A 70 10.51 5.80 -7.79
CA PHE A 70 9.98 7.04 -8.33
C PHE A 70 10.41 7.28 -9.78
N ILE A 71 11.71 7.09 -10.08
CA ILE A 71 12.24 7.24 -11.44
C ILE A 71 11.59 6.21 -12.37
N LEU A 72 11.52 4.95 -11.94
CA LEU A 72 10.94 3.87 -12.72
C LEU A 72 9.46 4.11 -13.03
N PHE A 73 8.67 4.47 -12.01
CA PHE A 73 7.25 4.76 -12.21
C PHE A 73 7.02 5.96 -13.12
N LYS A 74 7.81 7.03 -12.99
CA LYS A 74 7.73 8.18 -13.89
C LYS A 74 8.10 7.83 -15.33
N PHE A 75 9.10 6.99 -15.51
CA PHE A 75 9.50 6.52 -16.83
C PHE A 75 8.41 5.66 -17.48
N ILE A 76 7.80 4.74 -16.73
CA ILE A 76 6.72 3.89 -17.25
C ILE A 76 5.47 4.74 -17.54
N ASP A 77 5.09 5.64 -16.63
CA ASP A 77 3.92 6.52 -16.78
C ASP A 77 4.03 7.44 -18.01
N PHE A 78 5.26 7.79 -18.39
CA PHE A 78 5.52 8.55 -19.62
C PHE A 78 5.24 7.72 -20.88
N ILE A 79 5.46 6.40 -20.85
CA ILE A 79 5.25 5.50 -22.00
C ILE A 79 3.81 4.99 -22.03
N ILE A 80 3.28 4.59 -20.88
CA ILE A 80 1.94 4.01 -20.71
C ILE A 80 1.33 4.63 -19.45
N PRO A 81 0.19 5.34 -19.54
CA PRO A 81 -0.50 5.86 -18.36
C PRO A 81 -0.76 4.74 -17.34
N LEU A 82 -0.19 4.88 -16.15
CA LEU A 82 -0.29 3.86 -15.09
C LEU A 82 -1.60 3.94 -14.33
N ARG A 83 -2.24 5.12 -14.31
CA ARG A 83 -3.48 5.32 -13.58
C ARG A 83 -4.68 5.29 -14.52
N VAL A 84 -5.67 4.53 -14.14
CA VAL A 84 -6.98 4.49 -14.82
C VAL A 84 -7.77 5.76 -14.53
N SER A 85 -8.78 6.05 -15.35
CA SER A 85 -9.67 7.20 -15.14
C SER A 85 -10.53 7.00 -13.86
N GLU A 86 -10.97 8.11 -13.25
CA GLU A 86 -11.85 8.06 -12.08
C GLU A 86 -13.13 7.25 -12.34
N GLU A 87 -13.67 7.30 -13.54
CA GLU A 87 -14.85 6.52 -13.95
C GLU A 87 -14.56 5.02 -13.92
N GLN A 88 -13.39 4.59 -14.40
CA GLN A 88 -12.97 3.19 -14.38
C GLN A 88 -12.66 2.72 -12.97
N GLU A 89 -12.11 3.59 -12.12
CA GLU A 89 -11.85 3.31 -10.72
C GLU A 89 -13.15 3.11 -9.93
N LEU A 90 -14.16 3.95 -10.18
CA LEU A 90 -15.50 3.83 -9.58
C LEU A 90 -16.27 2.59 -10.04
N LEU A 91 -16.11 2.18 -11.29
CA LEU A 91 -16.72 0.96 -11.82
C LEU A 91 -16.03 -0.32 -11.32
N GLY A 92 -14.82 -0.20 -10.81
CA GLY A 92 -13.95 -1.32 -10.47
C GLY A 92 -13.12 -1.81 -11.65
N LEU A 93 -11.87 -2.18 -11.37
CA LEU A 93 -10.91 -2.57 -12.40
C LEU A 93 -11.27 -3.88 -13.09
N ASP A 94 -11.88 -4.82 -12.36
CA ASP A 94 -12.27 -6.11 -12.89
C ASP A 94 -13.33 -5.95 -13.99
N LEU A 95 -14.33 -5.08 -13.76
CA LEU A 95 -15.34 -4.79 -14.75
C LEU A 95 -14.81 -3.91 -15.90
N SER A 96 -14.06 -2.84 -15.57
CA SER A 96 -13.64 -1.85 -16.56
C SER A 96 -12.52 -2.32 -17.48
N GLN A 97 -11.64 -3.23 -17.01
CA GLN A 97 -10.48 -3.70 -17.76
C GLN A 97 -10.59 -5.16 -18.23
N HIS A 98 -11.26 -6.02 -17.46
CA HIS A 98 -11.38 -7.46 -17.76
C HIS A 98 -12.80 -7.86 -18.19
N GLY A 99 -13.80 -6.99 -17.99
CA GLY A 99 -15.20 -7.32 -18.25
C GLY A 99 -15.75 -8.39 -17.29
N GLU A 100 -15.04 -8.67 -16.21
CA GLU A 100 -15.41 -9.63 -15.18
C GLU A 100 -16.21 -8.91 -14.09
N GLY A 101 -17.50 -8.74 -14.30
CA GLY A 101 -18.43 -8.23 -13.28
C GLY A 101 -18.86 -9.37 -12.36
N ASP A 102 -18.80 -9.16 -11.05
CA ASP A 102 -19.52 -10.03 -10.12
C ASP A 102 -21.02 -9.97 -10.47
N PHE A 103 -21.67 -11.11 -10.63
CA PHE A 103 -23.11 -11.21 -10.98
C PHE A 103 -24.01 -10.54 -9.94
N THR A 104 -23.46 -10.08 -8.83
CA THR A 104 -24.15 -9.30 -7.79
C THR A 104 -24.11 -7.79 -8.02
N TYR A 105 -23.37 -7.28 -9.03
CA TYR A 105 -23.35 -5.85 -9.34
C TYR A 105 -24.70 -5.44 -9.97
N GLN A 106 -25.62 -4.98 -9.15
CA GLN A 106 -26.83 -4.33 -9.63
C GLN A 106 -26.47 -2.91 -10.06
N GLU A 107 -26.71 -2.58 -11.33
CA GLU A 107 -26.52 -1.21 -11.81
C GLU A 107 -27.20 -0.21 -10.87
N PRO A 108 -26.54 0.91 -10.53
CA PRO A 108 -27.11 1.96 -9.66
C PRO A 108 -28.53 2.37 -10.07
N ASN A 109 -28.82 2.35 -11.36
CA ASN A 109 -30.14 2.67 -11.93
C ASN A 109 -31.22 1.63 -11.57
N GLN A 110 -30.86 0.37 -11.35
CA GLN A 110 -31.82 -0.65 -10.91
C GLN A 110 -32.18 -0.51 -9.43
N ILE A 111 -31.22 -0.07 -8.61
CA ILE A 111 -31.47 0.19 -7.19
C ILE A 111 -32.37 1.40 -7.03
N ILE A 112 -32.13 2.47 -7.80
CA ILE A 112 -32.97 3.69 -7.78
C ILE A 112 -34.39 3.37 -8.25
N ASN A 113 -34.55 2.64 -9.36
CA ASN A 113 -35.85 2.25 -9.88
C ASN A 113 -36.62 1.35 -8.92
N LYS A 114 -35.96 0.44 -8.22
CA LYS A 114 -36.58 -0.42 -7.23
C LYS A 114 -37.10 0.36 -6.01
N HIS A 115 -36.34 1.34 -5.54
CA HIS A 115 -36.75 2.24 -4.46
C HIS A 115 -37.91 3.16 -4.88
N VAL A 116 -37.85 3.75 -6.06
CA VAL A 116 -38.90 4.61 -6.59
C VAL A 116 -40.20 3.82 -6.77
N THR A 117 -40.12 2.61 -7.31
CA THR A 117 -41.32 1.75 -7.49
C THR A 117 -41.94 1.33 -6.17
N GLN A 118 -41.14 1.04 -5.14
CA GLN A 118 -41.67 0.70 -3.81
C GLN A 118 -42.30 1.90 -3.10
N THR A 119 -41.84 3.13 -3.35
CA THR A 119 -42.39 4.35 -2.74
C THR A 119 -43.73 4.77 -3.41
N ILE A 120 -43.92 4.44 -4.69
CA ILE A 120 -45.18 4.76 -5.43
C ILE A 120 -46.31 3.78 -5.13
N LEU A 121 -45.99 2.59 -4.64
CA LEU A 121 -46.96 1.54 -4.34
C LEU A 121 -47.44 1.53 -2.89
N GLN A 122 -46.99 2.47 -2.05
CA GLN A 122 -47.49 2.73 -0.68
C GLN A 122 -48.36 3.99 -0.66
#